data_3a5acd1d64fddfd0c593d2438d43ae65
#
_entry.id   3a5acd1d64fddfd0c593d2438d43ae65
#
_cell.length_a   1.000
_cell.length_b   1.000
_cell.length_c   1.000
_cell.angle_alpha   90.00
_cell.angle_beta   90.00
_cell.angle_gamma   90.00
#
_symmetry.space_group_name_H-M   'P 1'
#
loop_
_entity.id
_entity.type
_entity.pdbx_description
1 polymer ?
#
loop_
_entity_poly.entity_id
_entity_poly.type
_entity_poly.pdbx_seq_one_letter_code
_entity_poly.pdbx_strand_id
1 'polypeptide(L)'
;MTTARDRPPEEAAEDTSFARGLRLLLAVADRGEVRADELAGALEMPVSTVYRYLRTLVEFGFVDRTGGTFRLGPKLLIGTGANVSTQQLIRHADPVLHRLSAETDETAIVVRRIGLSSVCLHVVETDAPLRATYEVGSMSPLYAGAPARVLLAFAPPEILDEVIAGDLEALTPQTLDADALRDSLGHIVLTGLATSHGERIPGTVAIAAPVFREDGIVGAIAVVGPAFRCDPSWEARAGRAVHEAASTINAALAEDRTL
;
A
#
# COMPACT_ATOMS: atom_id res chain seq x y z
N MET A 1 45.69 5.34 26.49
CA MET A 1 44.30 5.70 26.79
C MET A 1 43.67 6.19 25.51
N THR A 2 43.05 5.31 24.75
CA THR A 2 42.36 5.67 23.53
C THR A 2 40.88 5.28 23.72
N THR A 3 40.07 6.31 23.74
CA THR A 3 38.63 6.31 24.01
C THR A 3 37.89 5.56 22.94
N ALA A 4 37.04 4.62 23.39
CA ALA A 4 35.95 4.04 22.59
C ALA A 4 35.01 5.16 22.15
N ARG A 5 34.97 5.45 20.84
CA ARG A 5 34.02 6.41 20.25
C ARG A 5 33.16 5.73 19.21
N ASP A 6 31.89 5.81 19.50
CA ASP A 6 30.79 5.95 18.58
C ASP A 6 30.78 5.07 17.31
N ARG A 7 30.14 3.92 17.42
CA ARG A 7 29.44 3.30 16.28
C ARG A 7 28.16 4.10 16.06
N PRO A 8 27.87 4.47 14.79
CA PRO A 8 26.60 5.12 14.48
C PRO A 8 25.41 4.18 14.76
N PRO A 9 24.24 4.71 15.14
CA PRO A 9 23.07 3.92 15.55
C PRO A 9 22.50 2.95 14.49
N GLU A 10 22.82 3.11 13.21
CA GLU A 10 22.39 2.23 12.13
C GLU A 10 23.03 0.83 12.17
N GLU A 11 24.30 0.71 12.55
CA GLU A 11 24.97 -0.60 12.67
C GLU A 11 24.50 -1.43 13.88
N ALA A 12 23.98 -0.79 14.92
CA ALA A 12 23.50 -1.50 16.12
C ALA A 12 22.13 -2.19 15.92
N ALA A 13 21.32 -1.73 14.97
CA ALA A 13 20.03 -2.35 14.63
C ALA A 13 20.19 -3.64 13.81
N GLU A 14 21.32 -3.82 13.12
CA GLU A 14 21.53 -4.94 12.20
C GLU A 14 21.74 -6.31 12.88
N ASP A 15 22.10 -6.36 14.13
CA ASP A 15 22.46 -7.63 14.81
C ASP A 15 21.54 -8.03 15.99
N THR A 16 20.43 -7.32 16.21
CA THR A 16 19.48 -7.68 17.25
C THR A 16 18.68 -8.94 16.88
N SER A 17 18.28 -9.74 17.89
CA SER A 17 17.41 -10.90 17.69
C SER A 17 16.11 -10.55 16.97
N PHE A 18 15.56 -9.36 17.24
CA PHE A 18 14.36 -8.83 16.59
C PHE A 18 14.59 -8.52 15.11
N ALA A 19 15.71 -7.85 14.77
CA ALA A 19 16.07 -7.54 13.39
C ALA A 19 16.29 -8.82 12.55
N ARG A 20 16.91 -9.85 13.14
CA ARG A 20 17.05 -11.18 12.49
C ARG A 20 15.70 -11.84 12.23
N GLY A 21 14.75 -11.75 13.18
CA GLY A 21 13.38 -12.23 13.01
C GLY A 21 12.62 -11.52 11.90
N LEU A 22 12.76 -10.19 11.80
CA LEU A 22 12.16 -9.39 10.74
C LEU A 22 12.77 -9.69 9.37
N ARG A 23 14.10 -9.80 9.25
CA ARG A 23 14.77 -10.19 7.99
C ARG A 23 14.28 -11.56 7.52
N LEU A 24 14.09 -12.51 8.43
CA LEU A 24 13.57 -13.82 8.09
C LEU A 24 12.12 -13.74 7.60
N LEU A 25 11.27 -12.93 8.24
CA LEU A 25 9.89 -12.71 7.80
C LEU A 25 9.84 -12.09 6.38
N LEU A 26 10.67 -11.07 6.13
CA LEU A 26 10.79 -10.46 4.80
C LEU A 26 11.27 -11.46 3.76
N ALA A 27 12.26 -12.29 4.07
CA ALA A 27 12.76 -13.32 3.16
C ALA A 27 11.69 -14.38 2.82
N VAL A 28 10.76 -14.70 3.74
CA VAL A 28 9.60 -15.54 3.46
C VAL A 28 8.62 -14.80 2.54
N ALA A 29 8.40 -13.51 2.79
CA ALA A 29 7.50 -12.68 1.98
C ALA A 29 7.97 -12.58 0.51
N ASP A 30 9.26 -12.32 0.31
CA ASP A 30 9.86 -12.14 -1.02
C ASP A 30 9.84 -13.42 -1.88
N ARG A 31 9.94 -14.59 -1.23
CA ARG A 31 9.99 -15.88 -1.95
C ARG A 31 8.64 -16.56 -2.11
N GLY A 32 7.64 -16.11 -1.39
CA GLY A 32 6.29 -16.66 -1.40
C GLY A 32 6.18 -18.00 -0.66
N GLU A 33 6.88 -19.03 -1.13
CA GLU A 33 6.97 -20.35 -0.48
C GLU A 33 8.44 -20.80 -0.45
N VAL A 34 8.96 -21.15 0.74
CA VAL A 34 10.40 -21.36 0.93
C VAL A 34 10.66 -22.40 2.03
N ARG A 35 11.77 -23.14 1.92
CA ARG A 35 12.24 -24.08 2.93
C ARG A 35 13.17 -23.42 3.94
N ALA A 36 13.26 -23.98 5.15
CA ALA A 36 14.11 -23.44 6.20
C ALA A 36 15.62 -23.51 5.87
N ASP A 37 16.06 -24.50 5.11
CA ASP A 37 17.43 -24.64 4.64
C ASP A 37 17.80 -23.57 3.61
N GLU A 38 16.89 -23.22 2.72
CA GLU A 38 17.04 -22.12 1.74
C GLU A 38 17.13 -20.75 2.45
N LEU A 39 16.29 -20.52 3.47
CA LEU A 39 16.36 -19.31 4.29
C LEU A 39 17.68 -19.23 5.07
N ALA A 40 18.16 -20.34 5.61
CA ALA A 40 19.41 -20.41 6.34
C ALA A 40 20.61 -20.02 5.46
N GLY A 41 20.65 -20.55 4.22
CA GLY A 41 21.68 -20.18 3.24
C GLY A 41 21.58 -18.71 2.81
N ALA A 42 20.38 -18.21 2.53
CA ALA A 42 20.17 -16.84 2.04
C ALA A 42 20.47 -15.76 3.11
N LEU A 43 20.24 -16.07 4.39
CA LEU A 43 20.43 -15.14 5.50
C LEU A 43 21.72 -15.39 6.28
N GLU A 44 22.55 -16.33 5.83
CA GLU A 44 23.79 -16.75 6.51
C GLU A 44 23.57 -17.08 8.00
N MET A 45 22.43 -17.76 8.30
CA MET A 45 22.03 -18.08 9.66
C MET A 45 22.07 -19.62 9.87
N PRO A 46 22.45 -20.09 11.08
CA PRO A 46 22.31 -21.50 11.42
C PRO A 46 20.86 -21.97 11.26
N VAL A 47 20.66 -23.15 10.63
CA VAL A 47 19.31 -23.73 10.40
C VAL A 47 18.50 -23.84 11.68
N SER A 48 19.14 -24.19 12.81
CA SER A 48 18.49 -24.25 14.12
C SER A 48 17.95 -22.90 14.59
N THR A 49 18.65 -21.83 14.27
CA THR A 49 18.23 -20.45 14.56
C THR A 49 17.05 -20.05 13.69
N VAL A 50 17.08 -20.38 12.40
CA VAL A 50 15.96 -20.15 11.47
C VAL A 50 14.71 -20.88 11.96
N TYR A 51 14.80 -22.17 12.33
CA TYR A 51 13.64 -22.88 12.87
C TYR A 51 13.09 -22.27 14.17
N ARG A 52 13.95 -21.73 15.04
CA ARG A 52 13.49 -21.05 16.26
C ARG A 52 12.66 -19.82 15.93
N TYR A 53 13.11 -18.98 15.00
CA TYR A 53 12.34 -17.80 14.57
C TYR A 53 11.08 -18.16 13.81
N LEU A 54 11.15 -19.13 12.88
CA LEU A 54 9.98 -19.62 12.16
C LEU A 54 8.92 -20.17 13.10
N ARG A 55 9.30 -20.88 14.16
CA ARG A 55 8.36 -21.39 15.17
C ARG A 55 7.61 -20.23 15.82
N THR A 56 8.31 -19.19 16.26
CA THR A 56 7.69 -17.98 16.85
C THR A 56 6.75 -17.30 15.84
N LEU A 57 7.21 -17.12 14.61
CA LEU A 57 6.37 -16.49 13.56
C LEU A 57 5.12 -17.32 13.23
N VAL A 58 5.22 -18.65 13.26
CA VAL A 58 4.06 -19.56 13.09
C VAL A 58 3.13 -19.49 14.29
N GLU A 59 3.65 -19.49 15.52
CA GLU A 59 2.86 -19.36 16.75
C GLU A 59 2.06 -18.06 16.77
N PHE A 60 2.66 -16.96 16.31
CA PHE A 60 1.97 -15.67 16.19
C PHE A 60 1.13 -15.53 14.90
N GLY A 61 1.16 -16.52 13.99
CA GLY A 61 0.37 -16.55 12.75
C GLY A 61 0.89 -15.61 11.64
N PHE A 62 2.13 -15.12 11.74
CA PHE A 62 2.79 -14.34 10.69
C PHE A 62 3.35 -15.21 9.56
N VAL A 63 3.64 -16.45 9.85
CA VAL A 63 4.08 -17.47 8.90
C VAL A 63 3.19 -18.69 9.04
N ASP A 64 2.90 -19.37 7.95
CA ASP A 64 2.21 -20.66 7.90
C ASP A 64 3.19 -21.74 7.45
N ARG A 65 2.96 -22.98 7.89
CA ARG A 65 3.76 -24.14 7.51
C ARG A 65 2.91 -25.19 6.80
N THR A 66 3.26 -25.51 5.57
CA THR A 66 2.55 -26.50 4.75
C THR A 66 3.57 -27.43 4.09
N GLY A 67 3.45 -28.75 4.32
CA GLY A 67 4.28 -29.74 3.62
C GLY A 67 5.80 -29.63 3.81
N GLY A 68 6.27 -28.90 4.84
CA GLY A 68 7.71 -28.67 5.09
C GLY A 68 8.26 -27.36 4.53
N THR A 69 7.43 -26.59 3.84
CA THR A 69 7.69 -25.22 3.39
C THR A 69 7.01 -24.19 4.30
N PHE A 70 7.48 -22.95 4.21
CA PHE A 70 6.99 -21.80 4.95
C PHE A 70 6.55 -20.71 3.99
N ARG A 71 5.39 -20.08 4.28
CA ARG A 71 4.80 -18.97 3.54
C ARG A 71 4.26 -17.92 4.50
N LEU A 72 3.90 -16.74 3.99
CA LEU A 72 3.23 -15.75 4.83
C LEU A 72 1.95 -16.31 5.43
N GLY A 73 1.79 -16.08 6.71
CA GLY A 73 0.65 -16.56 7.48
C GLY A 73 -0.58 -15.67 7.34
N PRO A 74 -1.77 -16.21 7.72
CA PRO A 74 -3.04 -15.51 7.57
C PRO A 74 -3.10 -14.17 8.28
N LYS A 75 -2.39 -13.96 9.39
CA LYS A 75 -2.39 -12.67 10.08
C LYS A 75 -1.83 -11.51 9.25
N LEU A 76 -0.90 -11.78 8.35
CA LEU A 76 -0.41 -10.77 7.39
C LEU A 76 -1.32 -10.64 6.17
N LEU A 77 -2.13 -11.67 5.90
CA LEU A 77 -3.07 -11.72 4.79
C LEU A 77 -4.47 -11.23 5.19
N ILE A 78 -4.89 -11.49 6.44
CA ILE A 78 -6.24 -11.19 6.97
C ILE A 78 -6.39 -9.73 7.43
N GLY A 79 -5.30 -8.99 7.61
CA GLY A 79 -5.35 -7.59 8.07
C GLY A 79 -6.11 -6.62 7.15
N THR A 80 -6.69 -7.10 6.06
CA THR A 80 -7.37 -6.28 5.06
C THR A 80 -8.80 -6.68 4.74
N GLY A 81 -9.34 -7.77 5.33
CA GLY A 81 -10.71 -8.23 5.03
C GLY A 81 -10.95 -8.61 3.55
N ALA A 82 -9.92 -8.60 2.72
CA ALA A 82 -10.05 -8.84 1.28
C ALA A 82 -9.42 -10.19 0.90
N ASN A 83 -10.22 -11.08 0.31
CA ASN A 83 -9.80 -12.38 -0.24
C ASN A 83 -8.91 -12.26 -1.50
N VAL A 84 -8.38 -11.08 -1.81
CA VAL A 84 -7.49 -10.82 -2.94
C VAL A 84 -6.05 -10.71 -2.43
N SER A 85 -5.16 -11.57 -2.90
CA SER A 85 -3.74 -11.43 -2.61
C SER A 85 -3.18 -10.13 -3.21
N THR A 86 -2.14 -9.57 -2.58
CA THR A 86 -1.43 -8.40 -3.13
C THR A 86 -0.95 -8.67 -4.57
N GLN A 87 -0.43 -9.87 -4.82
CA GLN A 87 0.05 -10.27 -6.13
C GLN A 87 -1.07 -10.35 -7.20
N GLN A 88 -2.27 -10.82 -6.84
CA GLN A 88 -3.43 -10.79 -7.75
C GLN A 88 -3.82 -9.35 -8.09
N LEU A 89 -3.93 -8.47 -7.08
CA LEU A 89 -4.25 -7.07 -7.32
C LEU A 89 -3.23 -6.40 -8.24
N ILE A 90 -1.92 -6.58 -7.99
CA ILE A 90 -0.85 -6.03 -8.84
C ILE A 90 -0.96 -6.58 -10.26
N ARG A 91 -1.13 -7.90 -10.44
CA ARG A 91 -1.22 -8.54 -11.76
C ARG A 91 -2.33 -7.95 -12.64
N HIS A 92 -3.51 -7.68 -12.04
CA HIS A 92 -4.62 -7.07 -12.77
C HIS A 92 -4.48 -5.56 -12.92
N ALA A 93 -3.85 -4.89 -11.95
CA ALA A 93 -3.64 -3.45 -12.00
C ALA A 93 -2.54 -3.04 -12.98
N ASP A 94 -1.44 -3.79 -13.11
CA ASP A 94 -0.27 -3.41 -13.91
C ASP A 94 -0.60 -2.98 -15.35
N PRO A 95 -1.29 -3.79 -16.19
CA PRO A 95 -1.63 -3.38 -17.55
C PRO A 95 -2.60 -2.19 -17.60
N VAL A 96 -3.41 -2.02 -16.55
CA VAL A 96 -4.35 -0.90 -16.43
C VAL A 96 -3.62 0.38 -16.05
N LEU A 97 -2.64 0.31 -15.13
CA LEU A 97 -1.80 1.44 -14.74
C LEU A 97 -0.97 1.96 -15.91
N HIS A 98 -0.42 1.09 -16.75
CA HIS A 98 0.31 1.49 -17.96
C HIS A 98 -0.57 2.29 -18.91
N ARG A 99 -1.81 1.83 -19.18
CA ARG A 99 -2.77 2.57 -20.00
C ARG A 99 -3.17 3.90 -19.36
N LEU A 100 -3.45 3.88 -18.07
CA LEU A 100 -3.87 5.05 -17.31
C LEU A 100 -2.78 6.13 -17.28
N SER A 101 -1.52 5.74 -17.06
CA SER A 101 -0.36 6.64 -17.11
C SER A 101 -0.19 7.25 -18.52
N ALA A 102 -0.30 6.43 -19.57
CA ALA A 102 -0.20 6.91 -20.97
C ALA A 102 -1.35 7.85 -21.37
N GLU A 103 -2.58 7.62 -20.87
CA GLU A 103 -3.76 8.45 -21.18
C GLU A 103 -3.73 9.80 -20.44
N THR A 104 -3.18 9.83 -19.24
CA THR A 104 -3.16 11.02 -18.38
C THR A 104 -1.85 11.79 -18.42
N ASP A 105 -0.79 11.22 -19.00
CA ASP A 105 0.59 11.70 -19.00
C ASP A 105 1.16 11.89 -17.59
N GLU A 106 0.60 11.17 -16.57
CA GLU A 106 0.99 11.29 -15.18
C GLU A 106 1.23 9.92 -14.51
N THR A 107 1.87 9.94 -13.35
CA THR A 107 2.17 8.72 -12.59
C THR A 107 0.89 8.04 -12.11
N ALA A 108 0.74 6.75 -12.45
CA ALA A 108 -0.37 5.91 -12.01
C ALA A 108 0.09 4.95 -10.91
N ILE A 109 -0.74 4.78 -9.87
CA ILE A 109 -0.41 3.94 -8.71
C ILE A 109 -1.60 3.07 -8.29
N VAL A 110 -1.31 1.95 -7.66
CA VAL A 110 -2.28 1.18 -6.88
C VAL A 110 -1.82 1.09 -5.44
N VAL A 111 -2.74 1.36 -4.53
CA VAL A 111 -2.52 1.34 -3.09
C VAL A 111 -3.50 0.40 -2.38
N ARG A 112 -3.12 -0.04 -1.18
CA ARG A 112 -3.96 -0.87 -0.31
C ARG A 112 -3.89 -0.36 1.13
N ARG A 113 -4.96 -0.55 1.91
CA ARG A 113 -4.96 -0.29 3.34
C ARG A 113 -4.28 -1.41 4.12
N ILE A 114 -3.40 -1.03 5.04
CA ILE A 114 -2.80 -1.90 6.05
C ILE A 114 -2.91 -1.17 7.39
N GLY A 115 -3.77 -1.67 8.28
CA GLY A 115 -4.07 -0.96 9.53
C GLY A 115 -4.66 0.43 9.26
N LEU A 116 -4.03 1.47 9.81
CA LEU A 116 -4.40 2.89 9.65
C LEU A 116 -3.59 3.61 8.55
N SER A 117 -2.91 2.86 7.69
CA SER A 117 -2.08 3.40 6.61
C SER A 117 -2.52 2.89 5.25
N SER A 118 -2.29 3.70 4.21
CA SER A 118 -2.25 3.25 2.82
C SER A 118 -0.82 2.87 2.45
N VAL A 119 -0.65 1.78 1.72
CA VAL A 119 0.65 1.30 1.23
C VAL A 119 0.63 1.28 -0.28
N CYS A 120 1.66 1.84 -0.92
CA CYS A 120 1.84 1.79 -2.35
C CYS A 120 2.28 0.37 -2.76
N LEU A 121 1.48 -0.30 -3.59
CA LEU A 121 1.76 -1.67 -4.03
C LEU A 121 2.48 -1.73 -5.38
N HIS A 122 2.14 -0.81 -6.29
CA HIS A 122 2.73 -0.75 -7.61
C HIS A 122 2.63 0.66 -8.19
N VAL A 123 3.59 1.02 -9.04
CA VAL A 123 3.76 2.34 -9.64
C VAL A 123 4.10 2.18 -11.12
N VAL A 124 3.45 2.96 -11.96
CA VAL A 124 3.86 3.20 -13.35
C VAL A 124 4.10 4.70 -13.49
N GLU A 125 5.36 5.08 -13.62
CA GLU A 125 5.76 6.48 -13.78
C GLU A 125 5.59 6.92 -15.23
N THR A 126 5.25 8.20 -15.42
CA THR A 126 5.32 8.85 -16.73
C THR A 126 6.76 9.13 -17.12
N ASP A 127 7.05 9.24 -18.42
CA ASP A 127 8.36 9.65 -18.94
C ASP A 127 8.65 11.15 -18.77
N ALA A 128 7.69 11.93 -18.24
CA ALA A 128 7.88 13.37 -18.02
C ALA A 128 9.04 13.63 -17.06
N PRO A 129 9.95 14.58 -17.39
CA PRO A 129 11.12 14.89 -16.54
C PRO A 129 10.74 15.34 -15.12
N LEU A 130 9.66 16.12 -14.99
CA LEU A 130 9.10 16.51 -13.71
C LEU A 130 7.80 15.72 -13.50
N ARG A 131 7.79 14.80 -12.55
CA ARG A 131 6.65 13.92 -12.25
C ARG A 131 6.53 13.68 -10.75
N ALA A 132 5.35 13.22 -10.33
CA ALA A 132 5.17 12.68 -9.00
C ALA A 132 5.87 11.31 -8.90
N THR A 133 6.67 11.12 -7.87
CA THR A 133 7.40 9.87 -7.61
C THR A 133 6.83 9.16 -6.41
N TYR A 134 6.69 7.85 -6.50
CA TYR A 134 6.25 6.99 -5.42
C TYR A 134 7.17 5.77 -5.32
N GLU A 135 7.43 5.33 -4.10
CA GLU A 135 8.16 4.09 -3.86
C GLU A 135 7.18 2.97 -3.49
N VAL A 136 7.37 1.80 -4.10
CA VAL A 136 6.63 0.59 -3.70
C VAL A 136 6.96 0.26 -2.24
N GLY A 137 5.92 0.00 -1.44
CA GLY A 137 6.04 -0.20 0.01
C GLY A 137 5.99 1.08 0.84
N SER A 138 6.04 2.28 0.22
CA SER A 138 5.88 3.52 0.97
C SER A 138 4.50 3.61 1.61
N MET A 139 4.45 4.14 2.83
CA MET A 139 3.24 4.26 3.64
C MET A 139 2.78 5.71 3.74
N SER A 140 1.48 5.91 3.84
CA SER A 140 0.86 7.22 4.07
C SER A 140 -0.33 7.08 5.01
N PRO A 141 -0.63 8.07 5.85
CA PRO A 141 -1.81 8.03 6.70
C PRO A 141 -3.09 8.02 5.85
N LEU A 142 -4.17 7.42 6.35
CA LEU A 142 -5.42 7.27 5.61
C LEU A 142 -6.18 8.60 5.41
N TYR A 143 -5.86 9.64 6.17
CA TYR A 143 -6.58 10.91 6.11
C TYR A 143 -6.05 11.89 5.03
N ALA A 144 -4.88 11.64 4.42
CA ALA A 144 -4.24 12.61 3.53
C ALA A 144 -3.99 12.05 2.12
N GLY A 145 -4.51 12.75 1.12
CA GLY A 145 -4.39 12.43 -0.30
C GLY A 145 -5.51 11.53 -0.83
N ALA A 146 -5.87 11.72 -2.10
CA ALA A 146 -7.02 11.07 -2.73
C ALA A 146 -7.04 9.55 -2.57
N PRO A 147 -5.96 8.78 -2.87
CA PRO A 147 -5.99 7.32 -2.77
C PRO A 147 -6.19 6.83 -1.32
N ALA A 148 -5.60 7.51 -0.34
CA ALA A 148 -5.74 7.16 1.07
C ALA A 148 -7.17 7.43 1.56
N ARG A 149 -7.76 8.58 1.21
CA ARG A 149 -9.16 8.91 1.56
C ARG A 149 -10.17 7.96 0.90
N VAL A 150 -9.91 7.49 -0.32
CA VAL A 150 -10.73 6.42 -0.93
C VAL A 150 -10.71 5.17 -0.07
N LEU A 151 -9.54 4.72 0.38
CA LEU A 151 -9.44 3.55 1.25
C LEU A 151 -10.15 3.73 2.58
N LEU A 152 -10.12 4.96 3.15
CA LEU A 152 -10.79 5.29 4.40
C LEU A 152 -12.31 5.37 4.22
N ALA A 153 -12.81 5.93 3.12
CA ALA A 153 -14.23 6.09 2.85
C ALA A 153 -15.00 4.76 2.80
N PHE A 154 -14.34 3.69 2.39
CA PHE A 154 -14.90 2.34 2.31
C PHE A 154 -14.31 1.36 3.34
N ALA A 155 -13.59 1.87 4.34
CA ALA A 155 -13.11 1.07 5.47
C ALA A 155 -14.24 0.75 6.44
N PRO A 156 -14.09 -0.29 7.30
CA PRO A 156 -14.98 -0.48 8.43
C PRO A 156 -15.10 0.77 9.30
N PRO A 157 -16.29 1.08 9.86
CA PRO A 157 -16.53 2.30 10.65
C PRO A 157 -15.51 2.50 11.78
N GLU A 158 -15.07 1.42 12.41
CA GLU A 158 -14.11 1.45 13.52
C GLU A 158 -12.76 2.06 13.10
N ILE A 159 -12.37 1.86 11.84
CA ILE A 159 -11.13 2.44 11.27
C ILE A 159 -11.29 3.95 11.10
N LEU A 160 -12.43 4.43 10.65
CA LEU A 160 -12.70 5.86 10.56
C LEU A 160 -12.68 6.51 11.95
N ASP A 161 -13.33 5.89 12.92
CA ASP A 161 -13.36 6.38 14.30
C ASP A 161 -11.95 6.45 14.89
N GLU A 162 -11.12 5.42 14.66
CA GLU A 162 -9.73 5.37 15.12
C GLU A 162 -8.86 6.44 14.45
N VAL A 163 -9.02 6.66 13.13
CA VAL A 163 -8.28 7.70 12.40
C VAL A 163 -8.65 9.09 12.92
N ILE A 164 -9.95 9.37 13.14
CA ILE A 164 -10.42 10.69 13.59
C ILE A 164 -10.12 10.94 15.08
N ALA A 165 -10.13 9.88 15.90
CA ALA A 165 -9.72 10.00 17.31
C ALA A 165 -8.21 10.20 17.47
N GLY A 166 -7.43 9.88 16.44
CA GLY A 166 -5.98 10.11 16.39
C GLY A 166 -5.62 11.57 16.16
N ASP A 167 -4.34 11.85 16.21
CA ASP A 167 -3.79 13.15 15.85
C ASP A 167 -3.70 13.25 14.31
N LEU A 168 -4.50 14.11 13.71
CA LEU A 168 -4.44 14.42 12.28
C LEU A 168 -3.36 15.46 12.03
N GLU A 169 -2.09 15.02 12.00
CA GLU A 169 -0.97 15.90 11.70
C GLU A 169 -1.17 16.62 10.36
N ALA A 170 -1.02 17.93 10.35
CA ALA A 170 -1.05 18.71 9.13
C ALA A 170 0.25 18.51 8.34
N LEU A 171 0.25 17.56 7.41
CA LEU A 171 1.40 17.26 6.54
C LEU A 171 1.72 18.44 5.61
N THR A 172 0.71 19.19 5.25
CA THR A 172 0.77 20.42 4.45
C THR A 172 -0.30 21.40 4.93
N PRO A 173 -0.26 22.68 4.50
CA PRO A 173 -1.35 23.60 4.76
C PRO A 173 -2.69 23.19 4.15
N GLN A 174 -2.70 22.25 3.19
CA GLN A 174 -3.90 21.73 2.51
C GLN A 174 -4.40 20.39 3.09
N THR A 175 -3.73 19.85 4.09
CA THR A 175 -4.21 18.65 4.80
C THR A 175 -5.56 18.95 5.46
N LEU A 176 -6.55 18.08 5.23
CA LEU A 176 -7.89 18.27 5.75
C LEU A 176 -7.93 18.10 7.27
N ASP A 177 -8.69 18.96 7.95
CA ASP A 177 -9.09 18.72 9.33
C ASP A 177 -10.17 17.64 9.44
N ALA A 178 -10.57 17.29 10.66
CA ALA A 178 -11.50 16.19 10.91
C ALA A 178 -12.89 16.39 10.28
N ASP A 179 -13.39 17.64 10.24
CA ASP A 179 -14.72 17.93 9.70
C ASP A 179 -14.70 17.92 8.16
N ALA A 180 -13.72 18.58 7.54
CA ALA A 180 -13.51 18.54 6.10
C ALA A 180 -13.19 17.10 5.60
N LEU A 181 -12.48 16.30 6.41
CA LEU A 181 -12.25 14.89 6.10
C LEU A 181 -13.57 14.13 6.05
N ARG A 182 -14.45 14.23 7.08
CA ARG A 182 -15.76 13.56 7.10
C ARG A 182 -16.62 13.92 5.89
N ASP A 183 -16.71 15.22 5.57
CA ASP A 183 -17.47 15.71 4.41
C ASP A 183 -16.92 15.13 3.10
N SER A 184 -15.60 15.10 2.97
CA SER A 184 -14.91 14.50 1.83
C SER A 184 -15.21 13.00 1.68
N LEU A 185 -15.19 12.24 2.79
CA LEU A 185 -15.49 10.81 2.75
C LEU A 185 -16.93 10.55 2.32
N GLY A 186 -17.89 11.35 2.80
CA GLY A 186 -19.28 11.30 2.35
C GLY A 186 -19.41 11.51 0.84
N HIS A 187 -18.68 12.49 0.30
CA HIS A 187 -18.65 12.73 -1.14
C HIS A 187 -18.05 11.56 -1.93
N ILE A 188 -16.94 10.97 -1.44
CA ILE A 188 -16.30 9.83 -2.06
C ILE A 188 -17.23 8.60 -2.12
N VAL A 189 -17.99 8.35 -1.05
CA VAL A 189 -18.98 7.24 -1.04
C VAL A 189 -20.05 7.44 -2.10
N LEU A 190 -20.49 8.68 -2.32
CA LEU A 190 -21.54 8.99 -3.30
C LEU A 190 -21.05 8.96 -4.75
N THR A 191 -19.82 9.41 -5.01
CA THR A 191 -19.30 9.60 -6.37
C THR A 191 -18.38 8.49 -6.84
N GLY A 192 -17.80 7.71 -5.91
CA GLY A 192 -16.76 6.74 -6.22
C GLY A 192 -15.41 7.37 -6.60
N LEU A 193 -15.24 8.70 -6.42
CA LEU A 193 -14.01 9.41 -6.77
C LEU A 193 -13.55 10.32 -5.64
N ALA A 194 -12.24 10.44 -5.50
CA ALA A 194 -11.58 11.43 -4.67
C ALA A 194 -10.63 12.28 -5.50
N THR A 195 -10.59 13.58 -5.22
CA THR A 195 -9.54 14.49 -5.72
C THR A 195 -8.83 15.12 -4.53
N SER A 196 -7.52 15.27 -4.61
CA SER A 196 -6.71 15.97 -3.59
C SER A 196 -5.75 16.96 -4.23
N HIS A 197 -5.60 18.12 -3.60
CA HIS A 197 -4.72 19.20 -4.06
C HIS A 197 -3.69 19.49 -2.97
N GLY A 198 -2.51 18.93 -3.10
CA GLY A 198 -1.39 19.18 -2.18
C GLY A 198 -1.56 18.69 -0.75
N GLU A 199 -2.56 17.87 -0.44
CA GLU A 199 -2.88 17.44 0.94
C GLU A 199 -1.75 16.68 1.62
N ARG A 200 -1.00 15.87 0.89
CA ARG A 200 0.12 15.07 1.40
C ARG A 200 1.47 15.62 0.94
N ILE A 201 1.57 16.00 -0.31
CA ILE A 201 2.79 16.53 -0.95
C ILE A 201 2.41 17.85 -1.61
N PRO A 202 3.00 18.98 -1.18
CA PRO A 202 2.71 20.27 -1.77
C PRO A 202 2.91 20.27 -3.29
N GLY A 203 2.05 20.98 -4.02
CA GLY A 203 2.16 21.13 -5.46
C GLY A 203 1.79 19.89 -6.29
N THR A 204 1.11 18.91 -5.70
CA THR A 204 0.57 17.75 -6.41
C THR A 204 -0.96 17.78 -6.50
N VAL A 205 -1.50 17.18 -7.54
CA VAL A 205 -2.92 16.82 -7.66
C VAL A 205 -3.02 15.31 -7.81
N ALA A 206 -3.94 14.69 -7.11
CA ALA A 206 -4.21 13.27 -7.27
C ALA A 206 -5.72 13.03 -7.43
N ILE A 207 -6.07 12.07 -8.30
CA ILE A 207 -7.43 11.57 -8.47
C ILE A 207 -7.41 10.07 -8.26
N ALA A 208 -8.36 9.56 -7.47
CA ALA A 208 -8.41 8.16 -7.09
C ALA A 208 -9.82 7.59 -7.14
N ALA A 209 -9.92 6.28 -7.42
CA ALA A 209 -11.14 5.49 -7.36
C ALA A 209 -10.92 4.18 -6.59
N PRO A 210 -11.98 3.64 -5.93
CA PRO A 210 -11.91 2.39 -5.21
C PRO A 210 -11.84 1.20 -6.16
N VAL A 211 -11.05 0.20 -5.77
CA VAL A 211 -11.06 -1.13 -6.35
C VAL A 211 -11.77 -2.07 -5.39
N PHE A 212 -12.86 -2.66 -5.87
CA PHE A 212 -13.71 -3.55 -5.09
C PHE A 212 -13.62 -5.00 -5.53
N ARG A 213 -13.94 -5.85 -4.60
CA ARG A 213 -14.41 -7.21 -4.82
C ARG A 213 -15.68 -7.43 -4.00
N GLU A 214 -16.39 -8.57 -4.16
CA GLU A 214 -17.64 -8.88 -3.45
C GLU A 214 -17.60 -8.60 -1.93
N ASP A 215 -16.44 -8.82 -1.29
CA ASP A 215 -16.24 -8.67 0.15
C ASP A 215 -15.88 -7.23 0.58
N GLY A 216 -15.85 -6.26 -0.35
CA GLY A 216 -15.54 -4.88 -0.06
C GLY A 216 -14.33 -4.31 -0.81
N ILE A 217 -13.78 -3.20 -0.28
CA ILE A 217 -12.63 -2.53 -0.89
C ILE A 217 -11.35 -3.37 -0.75
N VAL A 218 -10.65 -3.60 -1.87
CA VAL A 218 -9.39 -4.35 -1.91
C VAL A 218 -8.19 -3.47 -2.20
N GLY A 219 -8.42 -2.25 -2.67
CA GLY A 219 -7.39 -1.25 -2.97
C GLY A 219 -7.99 0.03 -3.52
N ALA A 220 -7.14 0.96 -3.90
CA ALA A 220 -7.51 2.13 -4.69
C ALA A 220 -6.48 2.34 -5.80
N ILE A 221 -6.95 2.77 -6.97
CA ILE A 221 -6.13 3.18 -8.10
C ILE A 221 -6.14 4.70 -8.18
N ALA A 222 -5.02 5.30 -8.53
CA ALA A 222 -4.93 6.75 -8.65
C ALA A 222 -3.95 7.18 -9.75
N VAL A 223 -4.15 8.40 -10.24
CA VAL A 223 -3.16 9.17 -10.97
C VAL A 223 -2.73 10.37 -10.14
N VAL A 224 -1.44 10.70 -10.24
CA VAL A 224 -0.84 11.80 -9.47
C VAL A 224 0.11 12.57 -10.37
N GLY A 225 -0.11 13.87 -10.44
CA GLY A 225 0.71 14.77 -11.24
C GLY A 225 1.02 16.09 -10.53
N PRO A 226 1.97 16.88 -11.07
CA PRO A 226 2.26 18.23 -10.60
C PRO A 226 1.09 19.17 -10.87
N ALA A 227 0.69 19.97 -9.87
CA ALA A 227 -0.49 20.84 -9.93
C ALA A 227 -0.49 21.82 -11.13
N PHE A 228 0.69 22.26 -11.58
CA PHE A 228 0.80 23.20 -12.69
C PHE A 228 0.39 22.61 -14.06
N ARG A 229 0.31 21.26 -14.18
CA ARG A 229 -0.20 20.57 -15.38
C ARG A 229 -1.60 20.01 -15.20
N CYS A 230 -2.04 19.82 -13.98
CA CYS A 230 -3.32 19.20 -13.64
C CYS A 230 -4.41 20.28 -13.49
N ASP A 231 -4.77 20.91 -14.62
CA ASP A 231 -5.84 21.88 -14.67
C ASP A 231 -7.24 21.22 -14.58
N PRO A 232 -8.35 21.99 -14.42
CA PRO A 232 -9.69 21.42 -14.32
C PRO A 232 -10.09 20.55 -15.52
N SER A 233 -9.55 20.79 -16.70
CA SER A 233 -9.81 19.97 -17.89
C SER A 233 -9.09 18.61 -17.80
N TRP A 234 -7.87 18.62 -17.26
CA TRP A 234 -7.13 17.40 -16.96
C TRP A 234 -7.86 16.61 -15.86
N GLU A 235 -8.27 17.26 -14.76
CA GLU A 235 -9.01 16.59 -13.68
C GLU A 235 -10.27 15.88 -14.18
N ALA A 236 -11.03 16.52 -15.05
CA ALA A 236 -12.23 15.92 -15.65
C ALA A 236 -11.93 14.70 -16.55
N ARG A 237 -10.82 14.74 -17.32
CA ARG A 237 -10.39 13.58 -18.13
C ARG A 237 -9.84 12.47 -17.25
N ALA A 238 -8.93 12.80 -16.34
CA ALA A 238 -8.30 11.85 -15.43
C ALA A 238 -9.34 11.19 -14.51
N GLY A 239 -10.35 11.92 -14.03
CA GLY A 239 -11.45 11.36 -13.24
C GLY A 239 -12.20 10.24 -13.98
N ARG A 240 -12.53 10.46 -15.26
CA ARG A 240 -13.15 9.41 -16.09
C ARG A 240 -12.22 8.22 -16.30
N ALA A 241 -10.95 8.48 -16.66
CA ALA A 241 -9.96 7.42 -16.89
C ALA A 241 -9.71 6.57 -15.64
N VAL A 242 -9.60 7.20 -14.48
CA VAL A 242 -9.41 6.49 -13.18
C VAL A 242 -10.64 5.65 -12.83
N HIS A 243 -11.84 6.16 -13.08
CA HIS A 243 -13.09 5.40 -12.85
C HIS A 243 -13.20 4.18 -13.76
N GLU A 244 -12.91 4.33 -15.05
CA GLU A 244 -12.88 3.22 -16.03
C GLU A 244 -11.79 2.20 -15.69
N ALA A 245 -10.62 2.67 -15.28
CA ALA A 245 -9.52 1.83 -14.83
C ALA A 245 -9.91 0.98 -13.60
N ALA A 246 -10.53 1.59 -12.58
CA ALA A 246 -11.03 0.87 -11.41
C ALA A 246 -12.07 -0.18 -11.80
N SER A 247 -13.02 0.16 -12.68
CA SER A 247 -14.05 -0.76 -13.18
C SER A 247 -13.45 -1.95 -13.95
N THR A 248 -12.40 -1.72 -14.74
CA THR A 248 -11.68 -2.78 -15.46
C THR A 248 -11.01 -3.77 -14.49
N ILE A 249 -10.36 -3.26 -13.42
CA ILE A 249 -9.73 -4.10 -12.42
C ILE A 249 -10.79 -4.89 -11.63
N ASN A 250 -11.92 -4.26 -11.28
CA ASN A 250 -13.03 -4.92 -10.58
C ASN A 250 -13.57 -6.12 -11.40
N ALA A 251 -13.79 -5.92 -12.70
CA ALA A 251 -14.26 -6.98 -13.59
C ALA A 251 -13.24 -8.15 -13.65
N ALA A 252 -11.96 -7.85 -13.83
CA ALA A 252 -10.90 -8.86 -13.90
C ALA A 252 -10.75 -9.65 -12.58
N LEU A 253 -10.90 -8.98 -11.42
CA LEU A 253 -10.87 -9.63 -10.11
C LEU A 253 -12.11 -10.51 -9.86
N ALA A 254 -13.25 -10.19 -10.46
CA ALA A 254 -14.45 -11.02 -10.39
C ALA A 254 -14.31 -12.31 -11.22
N GLU A 255 -13.70 -12.23 -12.40
CA GLU A 255 -13.47 -13.36 -13.31
C GLU A 255 -12.46 -14.38 -12.76
N ASP A 256 -11.45 -13.94 -12.02
CA ASP A 256 -10.37 -14.79 -11.45
C ASP A 256 -10.88 -15.81 -10.41
N ARG A 257 -12.16 -15.80 -10.09
CA ARG A 257 -12.83 -16.69 -9.14
C ARG A 257 -13.43 -17.95 -9.78
N THR A 258 -13.48 -18.01 -11.10
CA THR A 258 -14.18 -19.07 -11.86
C THR A 258 -13.23 -20.21 -12.25
N LEU A 259 -11.96 -20.16 -11.85
CA LEU A 259 -10.93 -21.17 -12.09
C LEU A 259 -10.40 -21.77 -10.77
#